data_c9f6227f267ffd92dd0e77b7c2e84bee
#
_entry.id   c9f6227f267ffd92dd0e77b7c2e84bee
#
_cell.length_a   1.000
_cell.length_b   1.000
_cell.length_c   1.000
_cell.angle_alpha   90.00
_cell.angle_beta   90.00
_cell.angle_gamma   90.00
#
_symmetry.space_group_name_H-M   'P 1'
#
loop_
_entity.id
_entity.type
_entity.pdbx_description
1 polymer ?
#
loop_
_entity_poly.entity_id
_entity_poly.type
_entity_poly.pdbx_seq_one_letter_code
_entity_poly.pdbx_strand_id
1 'polypeptide(L)'
;MRKELDALVREVLPLDRSAMTAAEEYQARLAKPPGSLGRLEEISIQLAGITGHVHNALNKKQLLVFAADNGVVAEGVSSAPQSVTKQQTISLMRGKTGAAVLAKHFGCGLTVCDVGVNADIYESAVLNRKIAYGTQNICTGPAMTREQTLQAILTGAEIARTCKILGLKQDLISQNPHFIK
;
A
#
# COMPACT_ATOMS: atom_id res chain seq x y z
N MET A 1 -18.35 -8.83 4.57
CA MET A 1 -17.37 -8.51 3.49
C MET A 1 -17.93 -7.60 2.39
N ARG A 2 -18.98 -7.98 1.58
CA ARG A 2 -19.47 -7.07 0.50
C ARG A 2 -19.99 -5.73 1.04
N LYS A 3 -20.85 -5.75 2.05
CA LYS A 3 -21.37 -4.53 2.70
C LYS A 3 -20.26 -3.65 3.30
N GLU A 4 -19.21 -4.28 3.78
CA GLU A 4 -18.05 -3.61 4.35
C GLU A 4 -17.22 -2.92 3.26
N LEU A 5 -16.98 -3.60 2.13
CA LEU A 5 -16.37 -2.98 0.96
C LEU A 5 -17.21 -1.80 0.45
N ASP A 6 -18.53 -1.97 0.35
CA ASP A 6 -19.43 -0.90 -0.09
C ASP A 6 -19.41 0.30 0.88
N ALA A 7 -19.22 0.06 2.19
CA ALA A 7 -19.03 1.12 3.19
C ALA A 7 -17.70 1.86 2.97
N LEU A 8 -16.59 1.11 2.76
CA LEU A 8 -15.29 1.69 2.45
C LEU A 8 -15.32 2.57 1.20
N VAL A 9 -15.98 2.09 0.13
CA VAL A 9 -16.10 2.86 -1.11
C VAL A 9 -16.86 4.17 -0.91
N ARG A 10 -17.87 4.19 -0.04
CA ARG A 10 -18.62 5.41 0.29
C ARG A 10 -17.81 6.44 1.09
N GLU A 11 -16.77 6.01 1.79
CA GLU A 11 -15.86 6.90 2.51
C GLU A 11 -14.89 7.65 1.58
N VAL A 12 -14.74 7.18 0.32
CA VAL A 12 -13.89 7.84 -0.67
C VAL A 12 -14.59 9.11 -1.15
N LEU A 13 -14.06 10.26 -0.74
CA LEU A 13 -14.58 11.57 -1.12
C LEU A 13 -13.94 12.06 -2.42
N PRO A 14 -14.64 12.89 -3.20
CA PRO A 14 -14.05 13.60 -4.33
C PRO A 14 -12.89 14.49 -3.86
N LEU A 15 -11.94 14.78 -4.77
CA LEU A 15 -10.87 15.71 -4.51
C LEU A 15 -11.41 17.13 -4.29
N ASP A 16 -10.82 17.84 -3.34
CA ASP A 16 -11.10 19.27 -3.13
C ASP A 16 -10.54 20.10 -4.27
N ARG A 17 -11.42 20.50 -5.20
CA ARG A 17 -11.06 21.27 -6.38
C ARG A 17 -10.57 22.68 -6.02
N SER A 18 -11.08 23.27 -4.95
CA SER A 18 -10.65 24.60 -4.51
C SER A 18 -9.21 24.58 -4.00
N ALA A 19 -8.84 23.56 -3.22
CA ALA A 19 -7.47 23.36 -2.77
C ALA A 19 -6.51 23.06 -3.94
N MET A 20 -6.96 22.32 -4.96
CA MET A 20 -6.16 22.08 -6.17
C MET A 20 -5.87 23.37 -6.92
N THR A 21 -6.89 24.21 -7.18
CA THR A 21 -6.74 25.49 -7.85
C THR A 21 -5.81 26.41 -7.06
N ALA A 22 -5.96 26.49 -5.75
CA ALA A 22 -5.08 27.28 -4.89
C ALA A 22 -3.63 26.77 -4.94
N ALA A 23 -3.40 25.47 -5.06
CA ALA A 23 -2.07 24.89 -5.23
C ALA A 23 -1.46 25.23 -6.60
N GLU A 24 -2.25 25.20 -7.67
CA GLU A 24 -1.83 25.63 -9.01
C GLU A 24 -1.41 27.12 -9.02
N GLU A 25 -2.23 28.00 -8.45
CA GLU A 25 -1.93 29.40 -8.32
C GLU A 25 -0.69 29.68 -7.47
N TYR A 26 -0.52 28.92 -6.38
CA TYR A 26 0.67 28.99 -5.55
C TYR A 26 1.93 28.62 -6.35
N GLN A 27 1.90 27.51 -7.10
CA GLN A 27 3.01 27.08 -7.93
C GLN A 27 3.38 28.06 -9.02
N ALA A 28 2.39 28.73 -9.63
CA ALA A 28 2.61 29.73 -10.66
C ALA A 28 3.37 30.99 -10.14
N ARG A 29 3.31 31.25 -8.83
CA ARG A 29 4.00 32.38 -8.17
C ARG A 29 5.40 32.05 -7.65
N LEU A 30 5.80 30.77 -7.67
CA LEU A 30 7.14 30.39 -7.25
C LEU A 30 8.21 30.85 -8.24
N ALA A 31 9.39 31.21 -7.72
CA ALA A 31 10.55 31.62 -8.50
C ALA A 31 11.17 30.41 -9.24
N LYS A 32 10.45 29.85 -10.18
CA LYS A 32 10.87 28.74 -11.02
C LYS A 32 10.26 28.86 -12.41
N PRO A 33 10.89 28.32 -13.48
CA PRO A 33 10.22 28.24 -14.77
C PRO A 33 8.95 27.37 -14.66
N PRO A 34 7.85 27.75 -15.33
CA PRO A 34 6.63 26.94 -15.34
C PRO A 34 6.93 25.51 -15.83
N GLY A 35 6.40 24.50 -15.11
CA GLY A 35 6.58 23.09 -15.46
C GLY A 35 7.97 22.51 -15.18
N SER A 36 8.93 23.27 -14.61
CA SER A 36 10.31 22.84 -14.41
C SER A 36 10.47 21.65 -13.46
N LEU A 37 9.51 21.42 -12.55
CA LEU A 37 9.49 20.27 -11.65
C LEU A 37 8.70 19.09 -12.23
N GLY A 38 8.10 19.25 -13.42
CA GLY A 38 7.40 18.21 -14.15
C GLY A 38 6.32 17.53 -13.29
N ARG A 39 6.37 16.21 -13.19
CA ARG A 39 5.38 15.39 -12.47
C ARG A 39 5.22 15.76 -11.00
N LEU A 40 6.23 16.33 -10.36
CA LEU A 40 6.15 16.74 -8.96
C LEU A 40 5.13 17.87 -8.76
N GLU A 41 4.95 18.75 -9.75
CA GLU A 41 3.94 19.81 -9.69
C GLU A 41 2.53 19.22 -9.67
N GLU A 42 2.25 18.26 -10.56
CA GLU A 42 0.97 17.58 -10.63
C GLU A 42 0.68 16.79 -9.34
N ILE A 43 1.69 16.08 -8.80
CA ILE A 43 1.56 15.33 -7.54
C ILE A 43 1.21 16.27 -6.39
N SER A 44 1.84 17.44 -6.30
CA SER A 44 1.57 18.40 -5.22
C SER A 44 0.15 18.97 -5.31
N ILE A 45 -0.34 19.25 -6.53
CA ILE A 45 -1.71 19.70 -6.77
C ILE A 45 -2.72 18.61 -6.39
N GLN A 46 -2.47 17.37 -6.81
CA GLN A 46 -3.32 16.24 -6.45
C GLN A 46 -3.33 16.02 -4.93
N LEU A 47 -2.18 16.15 -4.27
CA LEU A 47 -2.07 16.03 -2.83
C LEU A 47 -2.87 17.12 -2.11
N ALA A 48 -2.84 18.36 -2.62
CA ALA A 48 -3.70 19.42 -2.10
C ALA A 48 -5.18 19.05 -2.20
N GLY A 49 -5.62 18.47 -3.32
CA GLY A 49 -7.00 17.99 -3.49
C GLY A 49 -7.38 16.87 -2.53
N ILE A 50 -6.44 15.99 -2.17
CA ILE A 50 -6.68 14.89 -1.21
C ILE A 50 -6.79 15.41 0.21
N THR A 51 -5.96 16.40 0.58
CA THR A 51 -5.81 16.84 1.97
C THR A 51 -6.62 18.08 2.32
N GLY A 52 -7.07 18.84 1.32
CA GLY A 52 -7.67 20.17 1.48
C GLY A 52 -6.63 21.25 1.83
N HIS A 53 -5.32 20.98 1.69
CA HIS A 53 -4.26 21.91 2.07
C HIS A 53 -3.25 22.10 0.94
N VAL A 54 -2.89 23.37 0.66
CA VAL A 54 -1.87 23.71 -0.35
C VAL A 54 -0.48 23.22 0.09
N HIS A 55 -0.16 23.41 1.37
CA HIS A 55 1.13 23.00 1.92
C HIS A 55 1.00 21.68 2.69
N ASN A 56 1.72 20.67 2.22
CA ASN A 56 1.72 19.34 2.81
C ASN A 56 3.11 18.97 3.31
N ALA A 57 3.21 18.45 4.52
CA ALA A 57 4.43 17.89 5.09
C ALA A 57 4.34 16.36 5.11
N LEU A 58 5.33 15.69 4.51
CA LEU A 58 5.44 14.22 4.45
C LEU A 58 6.51 13.73 5.44
N ASN A 59 6.23 13.90 6.73
CA ASN A 59 7.19 13.60 7.79
C ASN A 59 7.33 12.11 8.10
N LYS A 60 6.33 11.30 7.75
CA LYS A 60 6.33 9.85 7.96
C LYS A 60 6.11 9.13 6.64
N LYS A 61 6.95 8.13 6.41
CA LYS A 61 6.88 7.29 5.21
C LYS A 61 6.84 5.82 5.65
N GLN A 62 6.03 5.02 4.96
CA GLN A 62 5.90 3.59 5.23
C GLN A 62 5.89 2.82 3.92
N LEU A 63 6.74 1.81 3.83
CA LEU A 63 6.71 0.83 2.76
C LEU A 63 5.87 -0.36 3.22
N LEU A 64 4.81 -0.66 2.49
CA LEU A 64 3.99 -1.85 2.69
C LEU A 64 4.34 -2.87 1.62
N VAL A 65 4.68 -4.08 2.05
CA VAL A 65 4.96 -5.20 1.16
C VAL A 65 3.96 -6.31 1.43
N PHE A 66 3.17 -6.67 0.43
CA PHE A 66 2.25 -7.79 0.46
C PHE A 66 2.89 -8.96 -0.29
N ALA A 67 3.17 -10.03 0.41
CA ALA A 67 3.80 -11.23 -0.14
C ALA A 67 2.76 -12.29 -0.47
N ALA A 68 2.80 -12.79 -1.71
CA ALA A 68 1.95 -13.88 -2.17
C ALA A 68 2.61 -14.63 -3.32
N ASP A 69 2.22 -15.88 -3.50
CA ASP A 69 2.56 -16.72 -4.63
C ASP A 69 1.41 -16.78 -5.62
N ASN A 70 1.73 -16.88 -6.90
CA ASN A 70 0.74 -16.96 -7.98
C ASN A 70 0.86 -18.31 -8.70
N GLY A 71 -0.25 -19.02 -8.85
CA GLY A 71 -0.31 -20.34 -9.48
C GLY A 71 0.13 -20.38 -10.95
N VAL A 72 0.10 -19.23 -11.63
CA VAL A 72 0.60 -19.07 -13.01
C VAL A 72 2.10 -19.41 -13.15
N VAL A 73 2.84 -19.53 -12.05
CA VAL A 73 4.24 -20.01 -12.06
C VAL A 73 4.38 -21.38 -12.76
N ALA A 74 3.32 -22.20 -12.73
CA ALA A 74 3.30 -23.49 -13.41
C ALA A 74 3.47 -23.39 -14.94
N GLU A 75 3.20 -22.22 -15.52
CA GLU A 75 3.38 -21.93 -16.95
C GLU A 75 4.83 -21.49 -17.31
N GLY A 76 5.75 -21.57 -16.37
CA GLY A 76 7.15 -21.22 -16.61
C GLY A 76 7.42 -19.72 -16.79
N VAL A 77 6.50 -18.85 -16.37
CA VAL A 77 6.63 -17.38 -16.51
C VAL A 77 7.61 -16.75 -15.53
N SER A 78 8.09 -17.50 -14.54
CA SER A 78 9.05 -17.03 -13.54
C SER A 78 10.42 -17.67 -13.74
N SER A 79 11.47 -16.87 -13.69
CA SER A 79 12.86 -17.34 -13.70
C SER A 79 13.33 -17.93 -12.37
N ALA A 80 12.57 -17.72 -11.29
CA ALA A 80 12.87 -18.19 -9.95
C ALA A 80 11.80 -19.17 -9.45
N PRO A 81 12.19 -20.20 -8.66
CA PRO A 81 11.23 -21.12 -8.08
C PRO A 81 10.36 -20.42 -7.02
N GLN A 82 9.15 -20.91 -6.82
CA GLN A 82 8.18 -20.35 -5.87
C GLN A 82 8.71 -20.29 -4.42
N SER A 83 9.60 -21.22 -4.03
CA SER A 83 10.25 -21.23 -2.72
C SER A 83 11.01 -19.93 -2.38
N VAL A 84 11.41 -19.15 -3.39
CA VAL A 84 12.10 -17.86 -3.21
C VAL A 84 11.20 -16.84 -2.51
N THR A 85 9.88 -16.88 -2.71
CA THR A 85 8.94 -15.93 -2.09
C THR A 85 9.02 -15.94 -0.57
N LYS A 86 9.03 -17.14 0.04
CA LYS A 86 9.21 -17.28 1.50
C LYS A 86 10.53 -16.67 1.96
N GLN A 87 11.63 -17.00 1.29
CA GLN A 87 12.96 -16.51 1.67
C GLN A 87 13.08 -14.99 1.52
N GLN A 88 12.53 -14.42 0.45
CA GLN A 88 12.49 -12.98 0.24
C GLN A 88 11.65 -12.27 1.30
N THR A 89 10.49 -12.82 1.67
CA THR A 89 9.62 -12.28 2.71
C THR A 89 10.34 -12.18 4.05
N ILE A 90 11.06 -13.22 4.44
CA ILE A 90 11.88 -13.23 5.67
C ILE A 90 13.06 -12.26 5.54
N SER A 91 13.72 -12.24 4.39
CA SER A 91 14.88 -11.37 4.13
C SER A 91 14.51 -9.89 4.14
N LEU A 92 13.30 -9.52 3.72
CA LEU A 92 12.76 -8.16 3.85
C LEU A 92 12.77 -7.71 5.30
N MET A 93 12.20 -8.50 6.20
CA MET A 93 12.15 -8.17 7.65
C MET A 93 13.55 -8.11 8.27
N ARG A 94 14.49 -8.90 7.78
CA ARG A 94 15.87 -8.91 8.24
C ARG A 94 16.74 -7.80 7.64
N GLY A 95 16.16 -6.91 6.83
CA GLY A 95 16.87 -5.79 6.22
C GLY A 95 17.89 -6.19 5.13
N LYS A 96 17.73 -7.38 4.53
CA LYS A 96 18.72 -7.96 3.57
C LYS A 96 18.31 -7.82 2.11
N THR A 97 17.22 -7.11 1.81
CA THR A 97 16.78 -6.87 0.43
C THR A 97 16.99 -5.42 0.04
N GLY A 98 17.09 -5.14 -1.27
CA GLY A 98 17.24 -3.77 -1.76
C GLY A 98 16.13 -2.84 -1.24
N ALA A 99 14.87 -3.29 -1.25
CA ALA A 99 13.74 -2.51 -0.74
C ALA A 99 13.90 -2.17 0.76
N ALA A 100 14.31 -3.13 1.58
CA ALA A 100 14.50 -2.92 3.01
C ALA A 100 15.70 -1.98 3.30
N VAL A 101 16.79 -2.13 2.56
CA VAL A 101 17.99 -1.25 2.66
C VAL A 101 17.61 0.18 2.30
N LEU A 102 16.91 0.39 1.17
CA LEU A 102 16.48 1.70 0.75
C LEU A 102 15.46 2.31 1.72
N ALA A 103 14.49 1.54 2.20
CA ALA A 103 13.53 2.01 3.20
C ALA A 103 14.27 2.53 4.45
N LYS A 104 15.23 1.76 4.98
CA LYS A 104 16.05 2.18 6.11
C LYS A 104 16.84 3.44 5.81
N HIS A 105 17.48 3.51 4.64
CA HIS A 105 18.30 4.67 4.23
C HIS A 105 17.48 5.96 4.18
N PHE A 106 16.25 5.91 3.66
CA PHE A 106 15.38 7.07 3.55
C PHE A 106 14.46 7.31 4.76
N GLY A 107 14.71 6.64 5.89
CA GLY A 107 13.89 6.77 7.10
C GLY A 107 12.43 6.38 6.87
N CYS A 108 12.20 5.38 6.02
CA CYS A 108 10.89 4.83 5.73
C CYS A 108 10.66 3.58 6.59
N GLY A 109 9.55 3.52 7.30
CA GLY A 109 9.15 2.29 8.00
C GLY A 109 8.89 1.17 7.02
N LEU A 110 8.99 -0.07 7.46
CA LEU A 110 8.70 -1.26 6.65
C LEU A 110 7.71 -2.15 7.36
N THR A 111 6.64 -2.52 6.68
CA THR A 111 5.68 -3.53 7.11
C THR A 111 5.58 -4.59 6.03
N VAL A 112 5.77 -5.84 6.41
CA VAL A 112 5.64 -7.00 5.50
C VAL A 112 4.47 -7.84 5.95
N CYS A 113 3.59 -8.16 5.03
CA CYS A 113 2.38 -8.93 5.26
C CYS A 113 2.35 -10.15 4.34
N ASP A 114 2.21 -11.34 4.92
CA ASP A 114 1.91 -12.56 4.17
C ASP A 114 0.40 -12.63 3.93
N VAL A 115 0.00 -12.44 2.67
CA VAL A 115 -1.39 -12.55 2.22
C VAL A 115 -1.65 -13.80 1.39
N GLY A 116 -0.59 -14.53 1.03
CA GLY A 116 -0.77 -15.72 0.19
C GLY A 116 0.53 -16.43 -0.20
N VAL A 117 1.56 -16.41 0.61
CA VAL A 117 2.78 -17.19 0.36
C VAL A 117 2.45 -18.69 0.46
N ASN A 118 2.88 -19.48 -0.52
CA ASN A 118 2.64 -20.94 -0.57
C ASN A 118 3.60 -21.71 0.36
N ALA A 119 3.76 -21.22 1.58
CA ALA A 119 4.52 -21.84 2.66
C ALA A 119 4.19 -21.17 3.99
N ASP A 120 4.42 -21.84 5.10
CA ASP A 120 4.32 -21.22 6.42
C ASP A 120 5.53 -20.33 6.71
N ILE A 121 5.25 -19.17 7.26
CA ILE A 121 6.25 -18.18 7.70
C ILE A 121 6.11 -18.04 9.21
N TYR A 122 7.17 -18.40 9.94
CA TYR A 122 7.23 -18.34 11.42
C TYR A 122 7.99 -17.10 11.92
N GLU A 123 8.33 -16.16 11.02
CA GLU A 123 8.96 -14.90 11.40
C GLU A 123 7.92 -13.98 12.04
N SER A 124 8.04 -13.75 13.36
CA SER A 124 7.04 -13.01 14.15
C SER A 124 6.84 -11.56 13.71
N ALA A 125 7.82 -10.99 13.02
CA ALA A 125 7.74 -9.63 12.48
C ALA A 125 6.96 -9.53 11.17
N VAL A 126 6.62 -10.67 10.53
CA VAL A 126 5.75 -10.71 9.34
C VAL A 126 4.30 -10.78 9.79
N LEU A 127 3.48 -9.84 9.34
CA LEU A 127 2.04 -9.89 9.62
C LEU A 127 1.41 -11.06 8.85
N ASN A 128 0.86 -12.02 9.57
CA ASN A 128 0.12 -13.11 8.95
C ASN A 128 -1.33 -12.69 8.69
N ARG A 129 -1.66 -12.51 7.42
CA ARG A 129 -3.01 -12.26 6.89
C ARG A 129 -3.29 -13.18 5.70
N LYS A 130 -2.73 -14.39 5.75
CA LYS A 130 -2.83 -15.39 4.68
C LYS A 130 -4.29 -15.71 4.33
N ILE A 131 -4.63 -15.53 3.06
CA ILE A 131 -5.96 -15.83 2.50
C ILE A 131 -5.99 -17.26 1.95
N ALA A 132 -4.91 -17.64 1.27
CA ALA A 132 -4.69 -19.00 0.75
C ALA A 132 -3.18 -19.24 0.58
N TYR A 133 -2.79 -20.48 0.34
CA TYR A 133 -1.42 -20.86 -0.01
C TYR A 133 -1.19 -20.66 -1.52
N GLY A 134 -1.00 -19.40 -1.92
CA GLY A 134 -0.93 -18.97 -3.31
C GLY A 134 -2.32 -18.84 -3.97
N THR A 135 -2.31 -18.36 -5.21
CA THR A 135 -3.51 -18.35 -6.06
C THR A 135 -3.57 -19.61 -6.93
N GLN A 136 -4.73 -19.87 -7.54
CA GLN A 136 -4.84 -20.87 -8.62
C GLN A 136 -4.17 -20.34 -9.88
N ASN A 137 -3.93 -21.25 -10.84
CA ASN A 137 -3.38 -20.89 -12.14
C ASN A 137 -4.45 -20.19 -13.00
N ILE A 138 -4.24 -18.92 -13.31
CA ILE A 138 -5.19 -18.12 -14.11
C ILE A 138 -5.35 -18.66 -15.56
N CYS A 139 -4.40 -19.44 -16.06
CA CYS A 139 -4.50 -20.05 -17.38
C CYS A 139 -5.53 -21.19 -17.43
N THR A 140 -5.85 -21.81 -16.28
CA THR A 140 -6.79 -22.94 -16.20
C THR A 140 -8.13 -22.58 -15.58
N GLY A 141 -8.25 -21.39 -14.97
CA GLY A 141 -9.47 -20.93 -14.32
C GLY A 141 -9.27 -19.67 -13.49
N PRO A 142 -10.27 -19.24 -12.73
CA PRO A 142 -10.13 -18.07 -11.86
C PRO A 142 -9.01 -18.26 -10.83
N ALA A 143 -8.11 -17.29 -10.73
CA ALA A 143 -6.99 -17.32 -9.78
C ALA A 143 -7.45 -17.31 -8.31
N MET A 144 -8.58 -16.66 -8.04
CA MET A 144 -9.17 -16.53 -6.70
C MET A 144 -10.68 -16.64 -6.77
N THR A 145 -11.30 -17.10 -5.68
CA THR A 145 -12.75 -16.97 -5.53
C THR A 145 -13.14 -15.52 -5.25
N ARG A 146 -14.43 -15.21 -5.41
CA ARG A 146 -14.95 -13.87 -5.10
C ARG A 146 -14.76 -13.50 -3.63
N GLU A 147 -14.92 -14.47 -2.74
CA GLU A 147 -14.71 -14.32 -1.30
C GLU A 147 -13.26 -14.01 -0.98
N GLN A 148 -12.33 -14.77 -1.55
CA GLN A 148 -10.88 -14.53 -1.40
C GLN A 148 -10.48 -13.14 -1.91
N THR A 149 -11.03 -12.71 -3.04
CA THR A 149 -10.79 -11.38 -3.60
C THR A 149 -11.29 -10.27 -2.67
N LEU A 150 -12.52 -10.41 -2.13
CA LEU A 150 -13.07 -9.45 -1.17
C LEU A 150 -12.22 -9.40 0.11
N GLN A 151 -11.79 -10.54 0.63
CA GLN A 151 -10.93 -10.62 1.80
C GLN A 151 -9.58 -9.94 1.55
N ALA A 152 -8.98 -10.14 0.37
CA ALA A 152 -7.71 -9.50 0.01
C ALA A 152 -7.82 -7.97 -0.02
N ILE A 153 -8.89 -7.44 -0.62
CA ILE A 153 -9.14 -5.99 -0.67
C ILE A 153 -9.32 -5.42 0.74
N LEU A 154 -10.15 -6.07 1.56
CA LEU A 154 -10.41 -5.63 2.93
C LEU A 154 -9.15 -5.69 3.81
N THR A 155 -8.35 -6.74 3.68
CA THR A 155 -7.06 -6.87 4.36
C THR A 155 -6.11 -5.73 3.97
N GLY A 156 -6.02 -5.40 2.68
CA GLY A 156 -5.21 -4.27 2.22
C GLY A 156 -5.68 -2.93 2.80
N ALA A 157 -6.98 -2.70 2.82
CA ALA A 157 -7.57 -1.49 3.40
C ALA A 157 -7.33 -1.38 4.91
N GLU A 158 -7.48 -2.48 5.66
CA GLU A 158 -7.18 -2.54 7.10
C GLU A 158 -5.73 -2.17 7.37
N ILE A 159 -4.78 -2.82 6.68
CA ILE A 159 -3.35 -2.58 6.88
C ILE A 159 -2.98 -1.14 6.50
N ALA A 160 -3.50 -0.61 5.39
CA ALA A 160 -3.26 0.77 5.00
C ALA A 160 -3.75 1.78 6.05
N ARG A 161 -4.90 1.53 6.66
CA ARG A 161 -5.43 2.34 7.75
C ARG A 161 -4.55 2.27 9.01
N THR A 162 -4.08 1.09 9.37
CA THR A 162 -3.23 0.91 10.58
C THR A 162 -1.84 1.50 10.42
N CYS A 163 -1.28 1.53 9.22
CA CYS A 163 0.06 2.03 8.97
C CYS A 163 0.21 3.55 9.05
N LYS A 164 -0.85 4.32 9.27
CA LYS A 164 -0.80 5.81 9.36
C LYS A 164 0.05 6.45 8.25
N ILE A 165 -0.04 5.89 7.04
CA ILE A 165 0.89 6.16 5.93
C ILE A 165 0.93 7.62 5.52
N LEU A 166 -0.12 8.31 5.79
CA LEU A 166 -0.22 9.67 5.29
C LEU A 166 -0.16 10.64 6.45
N GLY A 167 0.69 10.94 7.20
CA GLY A 167 0.77 12.05 8.16
C GLY A 167 -0.47 12.99 8.23
N LEU A 168 -1.51 12.61 7.54
CA LEU A 168 -2.77 13.28 7.30
C LEU A 168 -3.74 12.90 8.41
N LYS A 169 -3.84 13.75 9.40
CA LYS A 169 -4.74 13.69 10.55
C LYS A 169 -4.55 12.45 11.43
N GLN A 170 -3.70 12.63 12.41
CA GLN A 170 -3.60 11.79 13.59
C GLN A 170 -4.97 11.59 14.28
N ASP A 171 -5.94 12.47 13.99
CA ASP A 171 -7.22 12.56 14.67
C ASP A 171 -8.28 11.55 14.20
N LEU A 172 -8.22 11.07 12.96
CA LEU A 172 -9.24 10.13 12.44
C LEU A 172 -9.03 8.68 12.89
N ILE A 173 -7.81 8.30 13.27
CA ILE A 173 -7.49 6.93 13.71
C ILE A 173 -7.57 6.80 15.23
N SER A 174 -7.29 7.87 15.99
CA SER A 174 -7.38 7.87 17.45
C SER A 174 -8.82 7.81 17.98
N GLN A 175 -9.81 8.13 17.15
CA GLN A 175 -11.22 8.10 17.55
C GLN A 175 -11.92 6.74 17.36
N ASN A 176 -11.21 5.71 16.88
CA ASN A 176 -11.81 4.39 16.69
C ASN A 176 -11.00 3.30 17.40
N PRO A 177 -11.23 3.07 18.72
CA PRO A 177 -10.45 2.12 19.53
C PRO A 177 -10.64 0.65 19.11
N HIS A 178 -11.55 0.33 18.20
CA HIS A 178 -11.81 -1.02 17.72
C HIS A 178 -10.82 -1.53 16.65
N PHE A 179 -9.87 -0.69 16.19
CA PHE A 179 -8.86 -1.08 15.21
C PHE A 179 -7.54 -1.58 15.81
N ILE A 180 -7.44 -1.68 17.17
CA ILE A 180 -6.20 -2.08 17.88
C ILE A 180 -6.48 -3.34 18.74
N LYS A 181 -7.26 -4.27 18.27
CA LYS A 181 -7.36 -5.60 18.89
C LYS A 181 -7.06 -6.70 17.91
#